data_e7ff35374614eff33bee6fb72d3f0017
#
_entry.id   e7ff35374614eff33bee6fb72d3f0017
#
_cell.length_a   1.000
_cell.length_b   1.000
_cell.length_c   1.000
_cell.angle_alpha   90.00
_cell.angle_beta   90.00
_cell.angle_gamma   90.00
#
_symmetry.space_group_name_H-M   'P 1'
#
loop_
_entity.id
_entity.type
_entity.pdbx_description
1 polymer ?
#
loop_
_entity_poly.entity_id
_entity_poly.type
_entity_poly.pdbx_seq_one_letter_code
_entity_poly.pdbx_strand_id
1 'polypeptide(L)'
;DSVVNIRTKKTVYVNYYNPLEQFLYGRSEPRTEKKESGSLGSGFIISADGYVMTNNHVVNGADEIFVKFSDGRELQAKLVGNDPEVDLAVLKIQSNDKFKAVEFANSDSLKVGQWAIAFGNPLGLNDTMTVGVVSAKGRSSLGIEKIENFIQTDAAINQGNSGGPLVDINGNVVGINTAIYSPSGGSIGIGFAIPSNLAVNIKDSIIKTGKVERAFLGVELQDLNPQL
;
A
#
# COMPACT_ATOMS: atom_id res chain seq x y z
N ASP A 1 -11.55 -9.55 -10.58
CA ASP A 1 -12.68 -9.29 -9.66
C ASP A 1 -12.24 -9.07 -8.21
N SER A 2 -11.04 -9.52 -7.82
CA SER A 2 -10.55 -9.42 -6.43
C SER A 2 -9.59 -8.24 -6.22
N VAL A 3 -9.06 -7.65 -7.28
CA VAL A 3 -8.24 -6.42 -7.25
C VAL A 3 -9.18 -5.23 -7.36
N VAL A 4 -8.92 -4.20 -6.58
CA VAL A 4 -9.78 -3.01 -6.46
C VAL A 4 -8.94 -1.74 -6.48
N ASN A 5 -9.53 -0.63 -6.89
CA ASN A 5 -8.97 0.69 -6.71
C ASN A 5 -9.37 1.24 -5.33
N ILE A 6 -8.41 1.85 -4.65
CA ILE A 6 -8.64 2.56 -3.38
C ILE A 6 -8.56 4.06 -3.67
N ARG A 7 -9.65 4.74 -3.40
CA ARG A 7 -9.76 6.20 -3.48
C ARG A 7 -10.02 6.78 -2.10
N THR A 8 -9.28 7.79 -1.75
CA THR A 8 -9.45 8.47 -0.47
C THR A 8 -9.85 9.92 -0.67
N LYS A 9 -10.49 10.50 0.34
CA LYS A 9 -10.69 11.94 0.46
C LYS A 9 -10.10 12.42 1.77
N LYS A 10 -9.43 13.53 1.72
CA LYS A 10 -8.86 14.21 2.88
C LYS A 10 -9.16 15.70 2.78
N THR A 11 -9.68 16.26 3.85
CA THR A 11 -9.87 17.69 3.98
C THR A 11 -8.56 18.34 4.46
N VAL A 12 -8.01 19.24 3.66
CA VAL A 12 -6.82 19.99 4.01
C VAL A 12 -7.22 21.47 4.13
N TYR A 13 -6.86 22.10 5.24
CA TYR A 13 -7.03 23.53 5.42
C TYR A 13 -5.75 24.24 4.98
N VAL A 14 -5.84 25.05 3.93
CA VAL A 14 -4.70 25.80 3.39
C VAL A 14 -4.90 27.29 3.72
N ASN A 15 -3.93 27.85 4.43
CA ASN A 15 -3.90 29.27 4.65
C ASN A 15 -3.25 29.95 3.44
N TYR A 16 -3.92 30.91 2.85
CA TYR A 16 -3.37 31.72 1.79
C TYR A 16 -3.50 33.22 2.15
N TYR A 17 -2.56 34.00 1.62
CA TYR A 17 -2.57 35.46 1.74
C TYR A 17 -2.99 36.03 0.41
N ASN A 18 -3.88 37.03 0.45
CA ASN A 18 -4.31 37.71 -0.76
C ASN A 18 -3.18 38.66 -1.24
N PRO A 19 -2.53 38.40 -2.38
CA PRO A 19 -1.43 39.25 -2.87
C PRO A 19 -1.85 40.67 -3.15
N LEU A 20 -3.12 40.91 -3.53
CA LEU A 20 -3.65 42.23 -3.81
C LEU A 20 -3.83 43.06 -2.51
N GLU A 21 -4.30 42.43 -1.43
CA GLU A 21 -4.40 43.07 -0.12
C GLU A 21 -3.01 43.39 0.45
N GLN A 22 -2.06 42.47 0.27
CA GLN A 22 -0.65 42.67 0.64
C GLN A 22 -0.05 43.87 -0.11
N PHE A 23 -0.34 43.98 -1.41
CA PHE A 23 0.16 45.10 -2.25
C PHE A 23 -0.50 46.42 -1.92
N LEU A 24 -1.83 46.47 -1.71
CA LEU A 24 -2.58 47.72 -1.50
C LEU A 24 -2.48 48.24 -0.07
N TYR A 25 -2.42 47.37 0.92
CA TYR A 25 -2.51 47.72 2.34
C TYR A 25 -1.26 47.36 3.15
N GLY A 26 -0.24 46.76 2.54
CA GLY A 26 0.98 46.32 3.22
C GLY A 26 0.78 45.20 4.23
N ARG A 27 -0.44 44.65 4.32
CA ARG A 27 -0.82 43.52 5.18
C ARG A 27 -1.93 42.74 4.52
N SER A 28 -1.94 41.40 4.75
CA SER A 28 -3.03 40.52 4.37
C SER A 28 -3.30 39.58 5.55
N GLU A 29 -4.54 39.43 5.93
CA GLU A 29 -4.92 38.43 6.93
C GLU A 29 -4.96 37.06 6.28
N PRO A 30 -4.46 36.02 6.97
CA PRO A 30 -4.52 34.66 6.45
C PRO A 30 -5.98 34.23 6.32
N ARG A 31 -6.36 33.85 5.13
CA ARG A 31 -7.66 33.21 4.86
C ARG A 31 -7.48 31.75 4.78
N THR A 32 -8.27 30.99 5.57
CA THR A 32 -8.25 29.53 5.54
C THR A 32 -9.27 29.03 4.52
N GLU A 33 -8.80 28.33 3.52
CA GLU A 33 -9.64 27.68 2.53
C GLU A 33 -9.63 26.17 2.75
N LYS A 34 -10.82 25.56 2.73
CA LYS A 34 -10.98 24.12 2.77
C LYS A 34 -10.71 23.55 1.38
N LYS A 35 -9.67 22.71 1.23
CA LYS A 35 -9.34 22.04 -0.01
C LYS A 35 -9.48 20.53 0.16
N GLU A 36 -10.12 19.88 -0.79
CA GLU A 36 -10.14 18.41 -0.85
C GLU A 36 -8.87 17.91 -1.55
N SER A 37 -8.19 16.99 -0.92
CA SER A 37 -7.08 16.23 -1.46
C SER A 37 -7.45 14.74 -1.36
N GLY A 38 -6.86 13.91 -2.18
CA GLY A 38 -7.09 12.48 -2.15
C GLY A 38 -5.88 11.70 -2.63
N SER A 39 -5.81 10.46 -2.23
CA SER A 39 -4.84 9.48 -2.73
C SER A 39 -5.56 8.45 -3.58
N LEU A 40 -4.84 7.89 -4.53
CA LEU A 40 -5.26 6.77 -5.36
C LEU A 40 -4.23 5.66 -5.25
N GLY A 41 -4.71 4.45 -5.05
CA GLY A 41 -3.87 3.26 -5.00
C GLY A 41 -4.70 2.02 -5.34
N SER A 42 -4.10 0.88 -5.17
CA SER A 42 -4.74 -0.41 -5.35
C SER A 42 -4.95 -1.11 -4.02
N GLY A 43 -5.81 -2.10 -4.02
CA GLY A 43 -6.01 -3.05 -2.95
C GLY A 43 -6.52 -4.36 -3.50
N PHE A 44 -6.72 -5.33 -2.64
CA PHE A 44 -7.32 -6.60 -3.01
C PHE A 44 -8.12 -7.19 -1.86
N ILE A 45 -9.15 -7.95 -2.21
CA ILE A 45 -10.10 -8.54 -1.28
C ILE A 45 -9.49 -9.79 -0.66
N ILE A 46 -9.44 -9.84 0.66
CA ILE A 46 -8.82 -10.93 1.44
C ILE A 46 -9.81 -11.83 2.16
N SER A 47 -11.12 -11.50 2.09
CA SER A 47 -12.18 -12.33 2.69
C SER A 47 -13.52 -12.12 1.99
N ALA A 48 -14.37 -13.14 2.04
CA ALA A 48 -15.68 -13.11 1.41
C ALA A 48 -16.67 -12.10 2.02
N ASP A 49 -16.41 -11.64 3.23
CA ASP A 49 -17.20 -10.62 3.92
C ASP A 49 -16.67 -9.20 3.70
N GLY A 50 -15.65 -9.02 2.82
CA GLY A 50 -15.22 -7.72 2.32
C GLY A 50 -14.12 -7.05 3.13
N TYR A 51 -13.20 -7.80 3.74
CA TYR A 51 -11.93 -7.23 4.14
C TYR A 51 -11.04 -7.02 2.91
N VAL A 52 -10.33 -5.90 2.89
CA VAL A 52 -9.43 -5.48 1.81
C VAL A 52 -8.07 -5.14 2.39
N MET A 53 -7.01 -5.56 1.73
CA MET A 53 -5.64 -5.20 2.06
C MET A 53 -5.11 -4.17 1.06
N THR A 54 -4.35 -3.20 1.57
CA THR A 54 -3.67 -2.15 0.79
C THR A 54 -2.44 -1.64 1.56
N ASN A 55 -1.71 -0.69 1.00
CA ASN A 55 -0.65 -0.01 1.72
C ASN A 55 -1.20 1.05 2.69
N ASN A 56 -0.48 1.27 3.79
CA ASN A 56 -0.81 2.31 4.76
C ASN A 56 -0.74 3.71 4.14
N HIS A 57 0.30 4.01 3.35
CA HIS A 57 0.46 5.33 2.74
C HIS A 57 -0.71 5.71 1.81
N VAL A 58 -1.44 4.74 1.24
CA VAL A 58 -2.63 4.98 0.40
C VAL A 58 -3.78 5.55 1.22
N VAL A 59 -3.95 5.13 2.47
CA VAL A 59 -5.12 5.45 3.32
C VAL A 59 -4.79 6.33 4.51
N ASN A 60 -3.52 6.63 4.75
CA ASN A 60 -3.08 7.37 5.94
C ASN A 60 -3.66 8.79 5.99
N GLY A 61 -4.38 9.06 7.08
CA GLY A 61 -5.01 10.36 7.32
C GLY A 61 -6.18 10.68 6.40
N ALA A 62 -6.79 9.68 5.76
CA ALA A 62 -8.01 9.85 4.98
C ALA A 62 -9.23 10.05 5.89
N ASP A 63 -10.11 10.99 5.52
CA ASP A 63 -11.40 11.20 6.19
C ASP A 63 -12.44 10.19 5.68
N GLU A 64 -12.38 9.87 4.37
CA GLU A 64 -13.24 8.90 3.72
C GLU A 64 -12.42 7.99 2.80
N ILE A 65 -12.79 6.72 2.78
CA ILE A 65 -12.15 5.68 1.95
C ILE A 65 -13.23 5.01 1.11
N PHE A 66 -12.97 4.88 -0.19
CA PHE A 66 -13.84 4.22 -1.14
C PHE A 66 -13.08 3.12 -1.87
N VAL A 67 -13.76 2.00 -2.07
CA VAL A 67 -13.29 0.85 -2.83
C VAL A 67 -14.09 0.80 -4.13
N LYS A 68 -13.39 0.97 -5.25
CA LYS A 68 -13.99 0.91 -6.59
C LYS A 68 -13.61 -0.39 -7.27
N PHE A 69 -14.61 -1.08 -7.79
CA PHE A 69 -14.50 -2.36 -8.48
C PHE A 69 -14.35 -2.17 -10.00
N SER A 70 -13.87 -3.21 -10.69
CA SER A 70 -13.76 -3.22 -12.15
C SER A 70 -15.10 -3.12 -12.89
N ASP A 71 -16.21 -3.51 -12.23
CA ASP A 71 -17.56 -3.36 -12.75
C ASP A 71 -18.13 -1.93 -12.61
N GLY A 72 -17.35 -1.01 -12.05
CA GLY A 72 -17.70 0.40 -11.86
C GLY A 72 -18.41 0.70 -10.54
N ARG A 73 -18.81 -0.29 -9.74
CA ARG A 73 -19.36 -0.07 -8.39
C ARG A 73 -18.33 0.58 -7.49
N GLU A 74 -18.75 1.51 -6.66
CA GLU A 74 -17.94 2.13 -5.63
C GLU A 74 -18.66 1.96 -4.28
N LEU A 75 -17.96 1.41 -3.29
CA LEU A 75 -18.47 1.18 -1.95
C LEU A 75 -17.59 1.87 -0.92
N GLN A 76 -18.20 2.42 0.11
CA GLN A 76 -17.46 3.01 1.23
C GLN A 76 -16.81 1.90 2.06
N ALA A 77 -15.60 2.17 2.54
CA ALA A 77 -14.87 1.29 3.43
C ALA A 77 -14.40 2.04 4.69
N LYS A 78 -14.18 1.29 5.75
CA LYS A 78 -13.58 1.80 6.99
C LYS A 78 -12.22 1.19 7.21
N LEU A 79 -11.30 1.97 7.74
CA LEU A 79 -10.02 1.47 8.23
C LEU A 79 -10.27 0.61 9.48
N VAL A 80 -9.86 -0.66 9.43
CA VAL A 80 -9.90 -1.58 10.57
C VAL A 80 -8.66 -1.38 11.45
N GLY A 81 -7.52 -1.24 10.80
CA GLY A 81 -6.25 -0.94 11.42
C GLY A 81 -5.14 -0.89 10.38
N ASN A 82 -3.99 -0.42 10.81
CA ASN A 82 -2.82 -0.27 9.95
C ASN A 82 -1.51 -0.53 10.70
N ASP A 83 -0.48 -0.74 9.94
CA ASP A 83 0.89 -0.88 10.38
C ASP A 83 1.80 0.06 9.58
N PRO A 84 2.11 1.25 10.12
CA PRO A 84 2.99 2.19 9.45
C PRO A 84 4.46 1.75 9.34
N GLU A 85 4.89 0.75 10.14
CA GLU A 85 6.30 0.31 10.13
C GLU A 85 6.61 -0.66 8.98
N VAL A 86 5.56 -1.28 8.42
CA VAL A 86 5.63 -2.21 7.28
C VAL A 86 4.87 -1.67 6.07
N ASP A 87 4.17 -0.53 6.21
CA ASP A 87 3.31 0.07 5.19
C ASP A 87 2.12 -0.80 4.77
N LEU A 88 1.40 -1.40 5.74
CA LEU A 88 0.17 -2.17 5.48
C LEU A 88 -1.06 -1.57 6.16
N ALA A 89 -2.22 -1.73 5.53
CA ALA A 89 -3.53 -1.38 6.07
C ALA A 89 -4.58 -2.43 5.70
N VAL A 90 -5.54 -2.61 6.60
CA VAL A 90 -6.71 -3.47 6.41
C VAL A 90 -7.96 -2.61 6.49
N LEU A 91 -8.80 -2.72 5.47
CA LEU A 91 -10.08 -2.02 5.35
C LEU A 91 -11.22 -3.02 5.45
N LYS A 92 -12.41 -2.51 5.79
CA LYS A 92 -13.67 -3.25 5.75
C LYS A 92 -14.68 -2.52 4.89
N ILE A 93 -15.10 -3.13 3.80
CA ILE A 93 -16.17 -2.63 2.93
C ILE A 93 -17.49 -2.61 3.70
N GLN A 94 -18.22 -1.51 3.60
CA GLN A 94 -19.52 -1.32 4.21
C GLN A 94 -20.64 -1.86 3.29
N SER A 95 -20.73 -3.19 3.17
CA SER A 95 -21.75 -3.89 2.38
C SER A 95 -22.03 -5.25 2.97
N ASN A 96 -23.22 -5.79 2.67
CA ASN A 96 -23.61 -7.18 2.97
C ASN A 96 -23.35 -8.12 1.78
N ASP A 97 -22.77 -7.62 0.70
CA ASP A 97 -22.42 -8.42 -0.47
C ASP A 97 -21.38 -9.48 -0.13
N LYS A 98 -21.34 -10.52 -0.95
CA LYS A 98 -20.24 -11.49 -0.91
C LYS A 98 -19.22 -11.15 -1.98
N PHE A 99 -17.96 -11.24 -1.59
CA PHE A 99 -16.84 -10.88 -2.43
C PHE A 99 -15.95 -12.09 -2.72
N LYS A 100 -15.28 -12.07 -3.86
CA LYS A 100 -14.28 -13.08 -4.20
C LYS A 100 -12.94 -12.71 -3.56
N ALA A 101 -12.52 -13.47 -2.57
CA ALA A 101 -11.23 -13.29 -1.92
C ALA A 101 -10.10 -13.92 -2.74
N VAL A 102 -8.89 -13.39 -2.58
CA VAL A 102 -7.65 -14.02 -3.07
C VAL A 102 -7.20 -15.14 -2.12
N GLU A 103 -6.32 -16.01 -2.63
CA GLU A 103 -5.57 -16.96 -1.83
C GLU A 103 -4.13 -16.48 -1.65
N PHE A 104 -3.53 -16.74 -0.47
CA PHE A 104 -2.14 -16.42 -0.19
C PHE A 104 -1.25 -17.64 -0.38
N ALA A 105 -0.14 -17.47 -1.09
CA ALA A 105 0.94 -18.44 -1.14
C ALA A 105 1.93 -18.20 0.00
N ASN A 106 2.74 -19.23 0.31
CA ASN A 106 3.83 -19.12 1.26
C ASN A 106 5.04 -18.40 0.61
N SER A 107 5.28 -17.14 0.97
CA SER A 107 6.40 -16.35 0.44
C SER A 107 7.77 -16.86 0.85
N ASP A 108 7.90 -17.66 1.92
CA ASP A 108 9.18 -18.24 2.31
C ASP A 108 9.65 -19.31 1.31
N SER A 109 8.71 -19.98 0.65
CA SER A 109 8.98 -21.00 -0.36
C SER A 109 9.36 -20.42 -1.75
N LEU A 110 9.20 -19.10 -1.98
CA LEU A 110 9.56 -18.48 -3.23
C LEU A 110 11.04 -18.68 -3.56
N LYS A 111 11.33 -18.80 -4.85
CA LYS A 111 12.68 -18.89 -5.39
C LYS A 111 12.93 -17.74 -6.37
N VAL A 112 14.15 -17.24 -6.38
CA VAL A 112 14.62 -16.30 -7.41
C VAL A 112 14.46 -16.95 -8.79
N GLY A 113 13.98 -16.16 -9.76
CA GLY A 113 13.65 -16.62 -11.09
C GLY A 113 12.21 -17.14 -11.28
N GLN A 114 11.41 -17.30 -10.22
CA GLN A 114 9.99 -17.62 -10.37
C GLN A 114 9.23 -16.42 -10.93
N TRP A 115 8.19 -16.70 -11.73
CA TRP A 115 7.29 -15.68 -12.25
C TRP A 115 6.64 -14.88 -11.13
N ALA A 116 6.60 -13.58 -11.31
CA ALA A 116 5.93 -12.63 -10.43
C ALA A 116 5.07 -11.71 -11.28
N ILE A 117 3.78 -11.66 -10.99
CA ILE A 117 2.79 -10.90 -11.74
C ILE A 117 2.22 -9.85 -10.79
N ALA A 118 2.46 -8.58 -11.08
CA ALA A 118 1.94 -7.48 -10.29
C ALA A 118 0.62 -6.99 -10.88
N PHE A 119 -0.39 -6.89 -10.04
CA PHE A 119 -1.68 -6.29 -10.39
C PHE A 119 -1.87 -4.96 -9.68
N GLY A 120 -2.60 -4.07 -10.34
CA GLY A 120 -3.09 -2.83 -9.78
C GLY A 120 -4.30 -2.34 -10.54
N ASN A 121 -4.98 -1.35 -9.98
CA ASN A 121 -6.10 -0.67 -10.63
C ASN A 121 -5.85 0.85 -10.57
N PRO A 122 -4.84 1.34 -11.32
CA PRO A 122 -4.50 2.75 -11.32
C PRO A 122 -5.66 3.57 -11.88
N LEU A 123 -5.98 4.67 -11.20
CA LEU A 123 -7.01 5.63 -11.61
C LEU A 123 -8.44 5.06 -11.70
N GLY A 124 -8.67 3.80 -11.29
CA GLY A 124 -9.96 3.14 -11.38
C GLY A 124 -10.51 3.02 -12.81
N LEU A 125 -9.63 3.02 -13.81
CA LEU A 125 -10.01 2.95 -15.23
C LEU A 125 -10.06 1.51 -15.72
N ASN A 126 -9.04 0.71 -15.42
CA ASN A 126 -8.98 -0.73 -15.75
C ASN A 126 -7.89 -1.39 -14.90
N ASP A 127 -8.04 -2.69 -14.67
CA ASP A 127 -7.01 -3.49 -14.04
C ASP A 127 -5.75 -3.51 -14.91
N THR A 128 -4.61 -3.20 -14.29
CA THR A 128 -3.30 -3.23 -14.93
C THR A 128 -2.53 -4.44 -14.43
N MET A 129 -1.88 -5.13 -15.32
CA MET A 129 -1.04 -6.28 -15.04
C MET A 129 0.35 -6.05 -15.62
N THR A 130 1.39 -6.27 -14.82
CA THR A 130 2.77 -6.31 -15.27
C THR A 130 3.40 -7.64 -14.87
N VAL A 131 4.32 -8.14 -15.68
CA VAL A 131 4.93 -9.46 -15.49
C VAL A 131 6.44 -9.33 -15.42
N GLY A 132 7.02 -10.06 -14.51
CA GLY A 132 8.46 -10.19 -14.34
C GLY A 132 8.78 -11.46 -13.54
N VAL A 133 9.88 -11.43 -12.81
CA VAL A 133 10.33 -12.53 -11.95
C VAL A 133 10.67 -12.03 -10.55
N VAL A 134 10.75 -12.94 -9.61
CA VAL A 134 11.39 -12.70 -8.32
C VAL A 134 12.89 -12.52 -8.54
N SER A 135 13.38 -11.30 -8.39
CA SER A 135 14.80 -10.95 -8.62
C SER A 135 15.66 -11.21 -7.38
N ALA A 136 15.09 -11.01 -6.18
CA ALA A 136 15.74 -11.29 -4.89
C ALA A 136 14.69 -11.43 -3.78
N LYS A 137 15.14 -11.90 -2.61
CA LYS A 137 14.35 -12.01 -1.38
C LYS A 137 15.13 -11.42 -0.21
N GLY A 138 14.41 -11.02 0.84
CA GLY A 138 15.03 -10.55 2.08
C GLY A 138 15.75 -9.20 1.92
N ARG A 139 15.30 -8.36 0.99
CA ARG A 139 15.88 -7.02 0.84
C ARG A 139 15.55 -6.16 2.05
N SER A 140 16.57 -5.65 2.70
CA SER A 140 16.52 -4.81 3.89
C SER A 140 17.57 -3.70 3.81
N SER A 141 17.53 -2.78 4.77
CA SER A 141 18.46 -1.63 4.86
C SER A 141 18.39 -0.70 3.62
N LEU A 142 17.21 -0.61 3.03
CA LEU A 142 16.94 0.26 1.89
C LEU A 142 16.50 1.67 2.35
N GLY A 143 16.04 1.82 3.60
CA GLY A 143 15.54 3.06 4.16
C GLY A 143 14.15 3.45 3.62
N ILE A 144 13.40 2.47 3.14
CA ILE A 144 12.03 2.66 2.62
C ILE A 144 11.03 2.60 3.76
N GLU A 145 11.12 1.53 4.58
CA GLU A 145 10.27 1.30 5.73
C GLU A 145 11.11 1.00 6.99
N LYS A 146 10.51 1.05 8.16
CA LYS A 146 11.23 0.70 9.40
C LYS A 146 11.55 -0.79 9.49
N ILE A 147 10.62 -1.62 9.03
CA ILE A 147 10.77 -3.08 9.00
C ILE A 147 10.76 -3.53 7.57
N GLU A 148 11.90 -3.93 7.09
CA GLU A 148 12.13 -4.32 5.70
C GLU A 148 12.49 -5.80 5.60
N ASN A 149 11.82 -6.50 4.71
CA ASN A 149 12.10 -7.87 4.29
C ASN A 149 11.50 -8.09 2.90
N PHE A 150 11.82 -7.20 1.95
CA PHE A 150 11.10 -7.15 0.68
C PHE A 150 11.46 -8.31 -0.26
N ILE A 151 10.46 -8.70 -1.04
CA ILE A 151 10.63 -9.40 -2.31
C ILE A 151 10.99 -8.35 -3.35
N GLN A 152 12.09 -8.53 -4.08
CA GLN A 152 12.45 -7.70 -5.22
C GLN A 152 11.94 -8.37 -6.50
N THR A 153 11.38 -7.57 -7.42
CA THR A 153 10.92 -8.02 -8.74
C THR A 153 11.27 -7.01 -9.82
N ASP A 154 11.44 -7.48 -11.04
CA ASP A 154 11.55 -6.63 -12.24
C ASP A 154 10.20 -6.42 -12.94
N ALA A 155 9.11 -7.05 -12.46
CA ALA A 155 7.76 -6.64 -12.83
C ALA A 155 7.61 -5.14 -12.59
N ALA A 156 7.12 -4.39 -13.59
CA ALA A 156 7.03 -2.95 -13.48
C ALA A 156 6.04 -2.53 -12.39
N ILE A 157 6.55 -2.00 -11.29
CA ILE A 157 5.77 -1.35 -10.24
C ILE A 157 5.84 0.15 -10.49
N ASN A 158 4.69 0.81 -10.53
CA ASN A 158 4.55 2.24 -10.72
C ASN A 158 3.44 2.79 -9.83
N GLN A 159 3.30 4.11 -9.80
CA GLN A 159 2.20 4.75 -9.09
C GLN A 159 0.85 4.20 -9.58
N GLY A 160 0.06 3.68 -8.66
CA GLY A 160 -1.21 3.01 -8.90
C GLY A 160 -1.20 1.50 -8.67
N ASN A 161 -0.04 0.80 -8.78
CA ASN A 161 0.06 -0.60 -8.38
C ASN A 161 0.28 -0.78 -6.87
N SER A 162 0.71 0.27 -6.17
CA SER A 162 0.93 0.23 -4.71
C SER A 162 -0.33 -0.20 -3.99
N GLY A 163 -0.20 -1.17 -3.09
CA GLY A 163 -1.29 -1.82 -2.35
C GLY A 163 -1.95 -2.97 -3.11
N GLY A 164 -1.68 -3.14 -4.40
CA GLY A 164 -2.13 -4.28 -5.19
C GLY A 164 -1.31 -5.54 -4.93
N PRO A 165 -1.81 -6.73 -5.32
CA PRO A 165 -1.12 -7.99 -5.08
C PRO A 165 0.01 -8.24 -6.08
N LEU A 166 1.11 -8.82 -5.60
CA LEU A 166 2.08 -9.57 -6.39
C LEU A 166 1.69 -11.04 -6.30
N VAL A 167 1.43 -11.70 -7.43
CA VAL A 167 0.97 -13.09 -7.44
C VAL A 167 1.94 -14.00 -8.18
N ASP A 168 1.87 -15.29 -7.87
CA ASP A 168 2.53 -16.35 -8.62
C ASP A 168 1.75 -16.71 -9.89
N ILE A 169 2.27 -17.68 -10.67
CA ILE A 169 1.63 -18.15 -11.90
C ILE A 169 0.27 -18.83 -11.69
N ASN A 170 -0.04 -19.24 -10.45
CA ASN A 170 -1.32 -19.84 -10.08
C ASN A 170 -2.35 -18.78 -9.64
N GLY A 171 -1.95 -17.51 -9.55
CA GLY A 171 -2.78 -16.41 -9.09
C GLY A 171 -2.82 -16.25 -7.57
N ASN A 172 -1.98 -16.96 -6.82
CA ASN A 172 -1.90 -16.83 -5.36
C ASN A 172 -0.99 -15.67 -4.98
N VAL A 173 -1.38 -14.90 -3.97
CA VAL A 173 -0.65 -13.72 -3.52
C VAL A 173 0.64 -14.14 -2.80
N VAL A 174 1.77 -13.72 -3.35
CA VAL A 174 3.12 -13.91 -2.79
C VAL A 174 3.65 -12.66 -2.10
N GLY A 175 3.06 -11.49 -2.41
CA GLY A 175 3.45 -10.21 -1.81
C GLY A 175 2.47 -9.09 -2.11
N ILE A 176 2.72 -7.93 -1.52
CA ILE A 176 1.97 -6.69 -1.73
C ILE A 176 2.91 -5.65 -2.33
N ASN A 177 2.58 -5.15 -3.52
CA ASN A 177 3.38 -4.12 -4.19
C ASN A 177 3.42 -2.86 -3.33
N THR A 178 4.61 -2.31 -3.04
CA THR A 178 4.68 -1.15 -2.15
C THR A 178 5.53 -0.02 -2.72
N ALA A 179 6.74 -0.29 -3.16
CA ALA A 179 7.71 0.74 -3.51
C ALA A 179 8.54 0.37 -4.73
N ILE A 180 9.19 1.38 -5.29
CA ILE A 180 10.24 1.23 -6.32
C ILE A 180 11.50 1.96 -5.88
N TYR A 181 12.65 1.44 -6.29
CA TYR A 181 13.86 2.25 -6.32
C TYR A 181 13.90 2.99 -7.65
N SER A 182 13.71 4.32 -7.62
CA SER A 182 13.63 5.10 -8.85
C SER A 182 14.08 6.55 -8.68
N PRO A 183 15.19 6.94 -9.29
CA PRO A 183 15.60 8.33 -9.33
C PRO A 183 14.68 9.23 -10.15
N SER A 184 13.94 8.67 -11.11
CA SER A 184 13.07 9.40 -12.05
C SER A 184 11.58 9.29 -11.77
N GLY A 185 11.18 8.50 -10.73
CA GLY A 185 9.78 8.27 -10.36
C GLY A 185 9.07 7.17 -11.14
N GLY A 186 9.67 6.59 -12.17
CA GLY A 186 9.15 5.43 -12.92
C GLY A 186 9.94 4.16 -12.67
N SER A 187 9.36 3.00 -12.98
CA SER A 187 10.03 1.70 -12.83
C SER A 187 11.27 1.60 -13.72
N ILE A 188 12.38 1.18 -13.13
CA ILE A 188 13.63 0.84 -13.83
C ILE A 188 13.98 -0.65 -13.71
N GLY A 189 12.98 -1.50 -13.41
CA GLY A 189 13.17 -2.93 -13.19
C GLY A 189 13.57 -3.30 -11.75
N ILE A 190 13.37 -2.38 -10.79
CA ILE A 190 13.62 -2.62 -9.36
C ILE A 190 12.38 -2.22 -8.59
N GLY A 191 11.50 -3.18 -8.42
CA GLY A 191 10.28 -3.06 -7.61
C GLY A 191 10.38 -3.89 -6.33
N PHE A 192 9.65 -3.48 -5.30
CA PHE A 192 9.62 -4.12 -3.99
C PHE A 192 8.19 -4.46 -3.58
N ALA A 193 8.04 -5.65 -2.99
CA ALA A 193 6.77 -6.10 -2.43
C ALA A 193 6.98 -6.64 -1.00
N ILE A 194 6.01 -6.38 -0.13
CA ILE A 194 5.94 -6.91 1.22
C ILE A 194 5.57 -8.40 1.11
N PRO A 195 6.31 -9.33 1.75
CA PRO A 195 6.04 -10.76 1.65
C PRO A 195 4.66 -11.14 2.20
N SER A 196 3.99 -12.09 1.55
CA SER A 196 2.65 -12.55 1.95
C SER A 196 2.60 -13.09 3.39
N ASN A 197 3.60 -13.84 3.84
CA ASN A 197 3.63 -14.38 5.20
C ASN A 197 3.63 -13.26 6.26
N LEU A 198 4.41 -12.18 6.03
CA LEU A 198 4.40 -11.02 6.90
C LEU A 198 3.04 -10.32 6.88
N ALA A 199 2.47 -10.14 5.69
CA ALA A 199 1.17 -9.50 5.51
C ALA A 199 0.02 -10.28 6.18
N VAL A 200 0.03 -11.63 6.10
CA VAL A 200 -0.97 -12.47 6.76
C VAL A 200 -0.90 -12.32 8.28
N ASN A 201 0.29 -12.35 8.87
CA ASN A 201 0.47 -12.17 10.31
C ASN A 201 -0.06 -10.80 10.79
N ILE A 202 0.25 -9.74 10.03
CA ILE A 202 -0.23 -8.38 10.32
C ILE A 202 -1.75 -8.29 10.18
N LYS A 203 -2.30 -8.82 9.09
CA LYS A 203 -3.74 -8.90 8.83
C LYS A 203 -4.48 -9.59 9.99
N ASP A 204 -4.00 -10.75 10.44
CA ASP A 204 -4.64 -11.51 11.50
C ASP A 204 -4.62 -10.75 12.84
N SER A 205 -3.52 -10.06 13.13
CA SER A 205 -3.44 -9.17 14.31
C SER A 205 -4.43 -8.02 14.21
N ILE A 206 -4.46 -7.31 13.08
CA ILE A 206 -5.34 -6.15 12.86
C ILE A 206 -6.81 -6.57 12.94
N ILE A 207 -7.21 -7.66 12.29
CA ILE A 207 -8.62 -8.11 12.32
C ILE A 207 -9.03 -8.51 13.73
N LYS A 208 -8.12 -9.11 14.52
CA LYS A 208 -8.40 -9.57 15.89
C LYS A 208 -8.44 -8.45 16.92
N THR A 209 -7.52 -7.49 16.84
CA THR A 209 -7.27 -6.50 17.92
C THR A 209 -7.35 -5.04 17.45
N GLY A 210 -7.47 -4.79 16.14
CA GLY A 210 -7.46 -3.45 15.54
C GLY A 210 -6.06 -2.84 15.40
N LYS A 211 -5.01 -3.52 15.86
CA LYS A 211 -3.62 -3.01 15.86
C LYS A 211 -2.60 -4.14 15.75
N VAL A 212 -1.37 -3.77 15.42
CA VAL A 212 -0.21 -4.67 15.49
C VAL A 212 0.54 -4.40 16.79
N GLU A 213 0.71 -5.43 17.63
CA GLU A 213 1.51 -5.35 18.85
C GLU A 213 2.89 -5.95 18.58
N ARG A 214 3.93 -5.18 18.89
CA ARG A 214 5.33 -5.63 18.80
C ARG A 214 5.98 -5.60 20.17
N ALA A 215 6.70 -6.67 20.50
CA ALA A 215 7.52 -6.72 21.69
C ALA A 215 8.84 -5.95 21.45
N PHE A 216 9.25 -5.17 22.42
CA PHE A 216 10.55 -4.51 22.44
C PHE A 216 11.55 -5.31 23.28
N LEU A 217 12.62 -5.78 22.65
CA LEU A 217 13.65 -6.58 23.34
C LEU A 217 14.67 -5.75 24.12
N GLY A 218 14.78 -4.44 23.85
CA GLY A 218 15.72 -3.55 24.53
C GLY A 218 17.20 -3.87 24.25
N VAL A 219 17.51 -4.37 23.04
CA VAL A 219 18.88 -4.69 22.63
C VAL A 219 19.31 -3.76 21.49
N GLU A 220 20.57 -3.40 21.47
CA GLU A 220 21.23 -2.81 20.32
C GLU A 220 21.91 -3.91 19.50
N LEU A 221 21.72 -3.87 18.18
CA LEU A 221 22.35 -4.77 17.23
C LEU A 221 23.44 -4.01 16.49
N GLN A 222 24.59 -4.66 16.34
CA GLN A 222 25.70 -4.17 15.54
C GLN A 222 26.11 -5.24 14.53
N ASP A 223 26.34 -4.82 13.29
CA ASP A 223 26.84 -5.72 12.27
C ASP A 223 28.26 -6.21 12.65
N LEU A 224 28.49 -7.51 12.48
CA LEU A 224 29.83 -8.05 12.64
C LEU A 224 30.71 -7.55 11.51
N ASN A 225 31.80 -6.90 11.88
CA ASN A 225 32.84 -6.52 10.95
C ASN A 225 34.18 -7.25 11.31
N PRO A 226 35.14 -7.32 10.40
CA PRO A 226 36.44 -8.02 10.66
C PRO A 226 37.27 -7.46 11.80
N GLN A 227 36.87 -6.34 12.43
CA GLN A 227 37.57 -5.69 13.54
C GLN A 227 36.90 -6.00 14.90
N LEU A 228 35.80 -6.69 14.92
CA LEU A 228 35.10 -7.26 16.09
C LEU A 228 35.32 -8.75 16.17
#